data_bb35e1df3dfcf42269cdd81678ae89cf
#
_entry.id   bb35e1df3dfcf42269cdd81678ae89cf
#
_cell.length_a   1.000
_cell.length_b   1.000
_cell.length_c   1.000
_cell.angle_alpha   90.00
_cell.angle_beta   90.00
_cell.angle_gamma   90.00
#
_symmetry.space_group_name_H-M   'P 1'
#
loop_
_entity.id
_entity.type
_entity.pdbx_description
1 polymer ?
#
loop_
_entity_poly.entity_id
_entity_poly.type
_entity_poly.pdbx_seq_one_letter_code
_entity_poly.pdbx_strand_id
1 'polypeptide(L)'
;DRSRGLGDVYKRQEIYCSKQLALHLDTPRGQEYFNKLSTKIELQKEIRNTTHSEEDFSRKDYEFHRSIVQYVDNESMLEIYRRFMYRIFWLTVTSFSQKGRMDETINEHISLLNMIQAQDLTALEKLIMHHLDVPQKITLSLIQ
;
A
#
# COMPACT_ATOMS: atom_id res chain seq x y z
N ASP A 1 19.74 8.68 -7.32
CA ASP A 1 20.43 8.52 -6.06
C ASP A 1 19.85 7.34 -5.26
N ARG A 2 20.38 7.12 -4.05
CA ARG A 2 20.04 5.93 -3.25
C ARG A 2 18.59 5.85 -2.84
N SER A 3 17.98 6.95 -2.42
CA SER A 3 16.59 6.95 -1.95
C SER A 3 15.61 6.68 -3.09
N ARG A 4 15.93 7.18 -4.28
CA ARG A 4 15.12 6.92 -5.47
C ARG A 4 15.24 5.46 -5.91
N GLY A 5 16.44 4.88 -5.88
CA GLY A 5 16.65 3.48 -6.19
C GLY A 5 15.93 2.54 -5.25
N LEU A 6 15.92 2.84 -3.94
CA LEU A 6 15.20 2.07 -2.93
C LEU A 6 13.68 2.15 -3.16
N GLY A 7 13.18 3.33 -3.52
CA GLY A 7 11.78 3.51 -3.84
C GLY A 7 11.35 2.68 -5.04
N ASP A 8 12.18 2.61 -6.07
CA ASP A 8 11.89 1.80 -7.25
C ASP A 8 11.87 0.30 -6.93
N VAL A 9 12.80 -0.18 -6.08
CA VAL A 9 12.82 -1.57 -5.63
C VAL A 9 11.53 -1.90 -4.87
N TYR A 10 11.12 -1.03 -3.95
CA TYR A 10 9.91 -1.18 -3.15
C TYR A 10 8.65 -1.27 -4.03
N LYS A 11 8.53 -0.39 -5.02
CA LYS A 11 7.39 -0.41 -5.96
C LYS A 11 7.34 -1.73 -6.73
N ARG A 12 8.48 -2.21 -7.21
CA ARG A 12 8.56 -3.48 -7.93
C ARG A 12 8.17 -4.67 -7.05
N GLN A 13 8.57 -4.64 -5.79
CA GLN A 13 8.19 -5.68 -4.83
C GLN A 13 6.67 -5.74 -4.66
N GLU A 14 6.02 -4.60 -4.47
CA GLU A 14 4.56 -4.57 -4.31
C GLU A 14 3.83 -4.97 -5.58
N ILE A 15 4.32 -4.55 -6.75
CA ILE A 15 3.75 -4.96 -8.03
C ILE A 15 3.84 -6.48 -8.19
N TYR A 16 5.00 -7.05 -7.96
CA TYR A 16 5.21 -8.50 -8.06
C TYR A 16 4.28 -9.26 -7.11
N CYS A 17 4.26 -8.86 -5.84
CA CYS A 17 3.47 -9.54 -4.81
C CYS A 17 1.97 -9.42 -5.09
N SER A 18 1.51 -8.26 -5.52
CA SER A 18 0.09 -8.05 -5.86
C SER A 18 -0.32 -8.91 -7.05
N LYS A 19 0.54 -9.03 -8.06
CA LYS A 19 0.26 -9.89 -9.21
C LYS A 19 0.19 -11.37 -8.80
N GLN A 20 1.08 -11.81 -7.90
CA GLN A 20 1.04 -13.18 -7.39
C GLN A 20 -0.27 -13.45 -6.64
N LEU A 21 -0.72 -12.51 -5.81
CA LEU A 21 -2.00 -12.64 -5.13
C LEU A 21 -3.16 -12.74 -6.14
N ALA A 22 -3.17 -11.88 -7.15
CA ALA A 22 -4.21 -11.89 -8.19
C ALA A 22 -4.25 -13.24 -8.93
N LEU A 23 -3.09 -13.78 -9.29
CA LEU A 23 -2.99 -15.02 -10.03
C LEU A 23 -3.41 -16.25 -9.20
N HIS A 24 -3.32 -16.17 -7.88
CA HIS A 24 -3.62 -17.29 -6.98
C HIS A 24 -4.78 -16.98 -6.04
N LEU A 25 -5.67 -16.08 -6.44
CA LEU A 25 -6.78 -15.65 -5.61
C LEU A 25 -7.77 -16.77 -5.30
N ASP A 26 -7.86 -17.77 -6.15
CA ASP A 26 -8.75 -18.93 -5.99
C ASP A 26 -8.24 -19.94 -4.95
N THR A 27 -7.03 -19.75 -4.40
CA THR A 27 -6.50 -20.61 -3.35
C THR A 27 -6.98 -20.16 -1.97
N PRO A 28 -6.98 -21.07 -0.97
CA PRO A 28 -7.33 -20.68 0.41
C PRO A 28 -6.44 -19.55 0.95
N ARG A 29 -5.13 -19.58 0.67
CA ARG A 29 -4.20 -18.54 1.10
C ARG A 29 -4.50 -17.22 0.39
N GLY A 30 -4.82 -17.26 -0.90
CA GLY A 30 -5.20 -16.07 -1.66
C GLY A 30 -6.44 -15.40 -1.07
N GLN A 31 -7.46 -16.18 -0.72
CA GLN A 31 -8.68 -15.67 -0.11
C GLN A 31 -8.41 -15.10 1.28
N GLU A 32 -7.58 -15.76 2.09
CA GLU A 32 -7.19 -15.27 3.40
C GLU A 32 -6.56 -13.87 3.32
N TYR A 33 -5.61 -13.69 2.41
CA TYR A 33 -4.91 -12.42 2.26
C TYR A 33 -5.80 -11.33 1.64
N PHE A 34 -6.65 -11.70 0.72
CA PHE A 34 -7.64 -10.78 0.17
C PHE A 34 -8.55 -10.25 1.28
N ASN A 35 -9.01 -11.12 2.18
CA ASN A 35 -9.85 -10.73 3.31
C ASN A 35 -9.09 -9.85 4.30
N LYS A 36 -7.80 -10.12 4.53
CA LYS A 36 -6.95 -9.24 5.38
C LYS A 36 -6.89 -7.83 4.81
N LEU A 37 -6.70 -7.71 3.49
CA LEU A 37 -6.66 -6.41 2.83
C LEU A 37 -7.99 -5.67 2.95
N SER A 38 -9.10 -6.37 2.74
CA SER A 38 -10.44 -5.79 2.89
C SER A 38 -10.65 -5.26 4.31
N THR A 39 -10.22 -6.01 5.31
CA THR A 39 -10.34 -5.60 6.72
C THR A 39 -9.55 -4.33 6.99
N LYS A 40 -8.34 -4.20 6.43
CA LYS A 40 -7.53 -2.98 6.62
C LYS A 40 -8.21 -1.75 6.00
N ILE A 41 -8.86 -1.92 4.86
CA ILE A 41 -9.61 -0.82 4.23
C ILE A 41 -10.76 -0.38 5.15
N GLU A 42 -11.50 -1.32 5.74
CA GLU A 42 -12.58 -0.98 6.66
C GLU A 42 -12.08 -0.23 7.90
N LEU A 43 -10.91 -0.64 8.43
CA LEU A 43 -10.28 0.06 9.54
C LEU A 43 -9.83 1.47 9.15
N GLN A 44 -9.33 1.65 7.93
CA GLN A 44 -8.98 2.98 7.42
C GLN A 44 -10.20 3.88 7.30
N LYS A 45 -11.33 3.35 6.82
CA LYS A 45 -12.60 4.10 6.76
C LYS A 45 -13.06 4.53 8.15
N GLU A 46 -12.93 3.64 9.14
CA GLU A 46 -13.30 3.94 10.51
C GLU A 46 -12.47 5.08 11.08
N ILE A 47 -11.15 5.04 10.88
CA ILE A 47 -10.26 6.11 11.37
C ILE A 47 -10.61 7.43 10.68
N ARG A 48 -10.84 7.42 9.38
CA ARG A 48 -11.27 8.63 8.66
C ARG A 48 -12.55 9.22 9.23
N ASN A 49 -13.50 8.37 9.60
CA ASN A 49 -14.83 8.81 10.07
C ASN A 49 -14.89 9.15 11.55
N THR A 50 -13.88 8.78 12.33
CA THR A 50 -13.85 9.01 13.79
C THR A 50 -12.75 9.98 14.17
N THR A 51 -11.56 9.48 14.52
CA THR A 51 -10.45 10.29 15.02
C THR A 51 -9.77 11.13 13.95
N HIS A 52 -9.84 10.70 12.70
CA HIS A 52 -9.11 11.28 11.58
C HIS A 52 -7.59 11.35 11.85
N SER A 53 -7.08 10.44 12.69
CA SER A 53 -5.68 10.41 13.09
C SER A 53 -4.78 10.02 11.92
N GLU A 54 -3.89 10.92 11.51
CA GLU A 54 -2.94 10.68 10.43
C GLU A 54 -1.99 9.55 10.75
N GLU A 55 -1.52 9.48 12.01
CA GLU A 55 -0.63 8.41 12.45
C GLU A 55 -1.32 7.05 12.42
N ASP A 56 -2.53 6.95 12.97
CA ASP A 56 -3.28 5.69 12.98
C ASP A 56 -3.63 5.25 11.56
N PHE A 57 -4.02 6.19 10.72
CA PHE A 57 -4.30 5.90 9.30
C PHE A 57 -3.05 5.36 8.60
N SER A 58 -1.90 5.97 8.84
CA SER A 58 -0.63 5.53 8.27
C SER A 58 -0.23 4.14 8.73
N ARG A 59 -0.52 3.78 9.99
CA ARG A 59 -0.26 2.43 10.48
C ARG A 59 -1.08 1.39 9.73
N LYS A 60 -2.34 1.68 9.47
CA LYS A 60 -3.21 0.77 8.70
C LYS A 60 -2.81 0.71 7.24
N ASP A 61 -2.37 1.83 6.69
CA ASP A 61 -1.80 1.87 5.33
C ASP A 61 -0.56 0.98 5.24
N TYR A 62 0.36 1.09 6.19
CA TYR A 62 1.53 0.24 6.26
C TYR A 62 1.14 -1.24 6.39
N GLU A 63 0.20 -1.58 7.27
CA GLU A 63 -0.25 -2.96 7.46
C GLU A 63 -0.89 -3.53 6.19
N PHE A 64 -1.64 -2.70 5.46
CA PHE A 64 -2.23 -3.07 4.17
C PHE A 64 -1.14 -3.51 3.19
N HIS A 65 -0.16 -2.63 2.98
CA HIS A 65 0.93 -2.89 2.03
C HIS A 65 1.83 -4.05 2.48
N ARG A 66 2.11 -4.14 3.76
CA ARG A 66 2.89 -5.25 4.32
C ARG A 66 2.21 -6.59 4.08
N SER A 67 0.89 -6.64 4.20
CA SER A 67 0.13 -7.88 3.95
C SER A 67 0.31 -8.37 2.51
N ILE A 68 0.38 -7.45 1.55
CA ILE A 68 0.63 -7.81 0.16
C ILE A 68 2.00 -8.47 0.02
N VAL A 69 3.04 -7.90 0.63
CA VAL A 69 4.40 -8.45 0.54
C VAL A 69 4.50 -9.77 1.31
N GLN A 70 3.83 -9.89 2.46
CA GLN A 70 3.79 -11.11 3.25
C GLN A 70 3.18 -12.29 2.50
N TYR A 71 2.28 -12.02 1.56
CA TYR A 71 1.60 -13.07 0.81
C TYR A 71 2.59 -14.00 0.11
N VAL A 72 3.68 -13.45 -0.43
CA VAL A 72 4.67 -14.25 -1.18
C VAL A 72 5.52 -15.14 -0.28
N ASP A 73 5.55 -14.87 1.03
CA ASP A 73 6.24 -15.68 2.03
C ASP A 73 7.76 -15.78 1.78
N ASN A 74 8.37 -14.64 1.45
CA ASN A 74 9.82 -14.53 1.27
C ASN A 74 10.39 -13.65 2.40
N GLU A 75 11.07 -14.27 3.36
CA GLU A 75 11.60 -13.57 4.54
C GLU A 75 12.58 -12.45 4.20
N SER A 76 13.46 -12.67 3.23
CA SER A 76 14.44 -11.65 2.83
C SER A 76 13.75 -10.43 2.21
N MET A 77 12.75 -10.67 1.36
CA MET A 77 11.96 -9.60 0.74
C MET A 77 11.21 -8.80 1.80
N LEU A 78 10.57 -9.49 2.74
CA LEU A 78 9.81 -8.85 3.81
C LEU A 78 10.71 -8.01 4.73
N GLU A 79 11.90 -8.50 5.03
CA GLU A 79 12.87 -7.78 5.87
C GLU A 79 13.31 -6.46 5.20
N ILE A 80 13.63 -6.51 3.92
CA ILE A 80 14.01 -5.32 3.15
C ILE A 80 12.84 -4.33 3.13
N TYR A 81 11.62 -4.82 2.93
CA TYR A 81 10.42 -4.02 2.91
C TYR A 81 10.20 -3.30 4.25
N ARG A 82 10.30 -4.03 5.37
CA ARG A 82 10.12 -3.46 6.71
C ARG A 82 11.11 -2.33 6.99
N ARG A 83 12.37 -2.53 6.63
CA ARG A 83 13.42 -1.52 6.84
C ARG A 83 13.14 -0.25 6.07
N PHE A 84 12.72 -0.40 4.81
CA PHE A 84 12.39 0.75 3.98
C PHE A 84 11.19 1.49 4.54
N MET A 85 10.12 0.77 4.88
CA MET A 85 8.89 1.37 5.41
C MET A 85 9.10 2.05 6.74
N TYR A 86 9.95 1.50 7.60
CA TYR A 86 10.30 2.14 8.87
C TYR A 86 10.90 3.54 8.63
N ARG A 87 11.76 3.66 7.63
CA ARG A 87 12.39 4.94 7.30
C ARG A 87 11.43 5.99 6.76
N ILE A 88 10.42 5.56 6.01
CA ILE A 88 9.51 6.50 5.33
C ILE A 88 8.19 6.70 6.06
N PHE A 89 7.98 6.04 7.20
CA PHE A 89 6.70 6.07 7.90
C PHE A 89 6.22 7.50 8.16
N TRP A 90 7.08 8.35 8.71
CA TRP A 90 6.70 9.72 9.04
C TRP A 90 6.47 10.59 7.81
N LEU A 91 7.11 10.27 6.69
CA LEU A 91 6.80 10.91 5.42
C LEU A 91 5.37 10.56 4.97
N THR A 92 4.97 9.31 5.17
CA THR A 92 3.61 8.87 4.88
C THR A 92 2.59 9.57 5.77
N VAL A 93 2.87 9.67 7.08
CA VAL A 93 2.02 10.43 8.01
C VAL A 93 1.83 11.86 7.51
N THR A 94 2.91 12.52 7.13
CA THR A 94 2.86 13.89 6.60
C THR A 94 2.00 14.00 5.34
N SER A 95 2.07 13.02 4.45
CA SER A 95 1.26 13.04 3.22
C SER A 95 -0.24 13.01 3.52
N PHE A 96 -0.67 12.39 4.61
CA PHE A 96 -2.08 12.32 4.98
C PHE A 96 -2.62 13.60 5.62
N SER A 97 -1.75 14.57 5.92
CA SER A 97 -2.18 15.92 6.31
C SER A 97 -2.80 16.67 5.14
N GLN A 98 -2.52 16.24 3.92
CA GLN A 98 -3.05 16.87 2.73
C GLN A 98 -4.54 16.58 2.61
N LYS A 99 -5.33 17.65 2.37
CA LYS A 99 -6.79 17.53 2.27
C LYS A 99 -7.20 16.54 1.19
N GLY A 100 -8.06 15.60 1.56
CA GLY A 100 -8.58 14.59 0.63
C GLY A 100 -7.67 13.40 0.38
N ARG A 101 -6.43 13.40 0.92
CA ARG A 101 -5.50 12.29 0.64
C ARG A 101 -5.95 10.98 1.29
N MET A 102 -6.55 11.02 2.49
CA MET A 102 -7.10 9.81 3.11
C MET A 102 -8.18 9.17 2.23
N ASP A 103 -9.10 9.99 1.72
CA ASP A 103 -10.17 9.52 0.84
C ASP A 103 -9.62 8.93 -0.46
N GLU A 104 -8.66 9.62 -1.07
CA GLU A 104 -8.00 9.11 -2.27
C GLU A 104 -7.32 7.77 -2.03
N THR A 105 -6.63 7.62 -0.90
CA THR A 105 -5.94 6.40 -0.54
C THR A 105 -6.91 5.25 -0.37
N ILE A 106 -8.02 5.46 0.33
CA ILE A 106 -9.06 4.44 0.49
C ILE A 106 -9.61 4.00 -0.86
N ASN A 107 -9.91 4.97 -1.73
CA ASN A 107 -10.42 4.68 -3.07
C ASN A 107 -9.41 3.91 -3.91
N GLU A 108 -8.13 4.25 -3.81
CA GLU A 108 -7.06 3.54 -4.51
C GLU A 108 -6.93 2.10 -3.99
N HIS A 109 -7.04 1.88 -2.68
CA HIS A 109 -7.01 0.54 -2.10
C HIS A 109 -8.21 -0.31 -2.56
N ILE A 110 -9.40 0.28 -2.62
CA ILE A 110 -10.60 -0.40 -3.12
C ILE A 110 -10.40 -0.78 -4.58
N SER A 111 -9.87 0.14 -5.40
CA SER A 111 -9.58 -0.13 -6.80
C SER A 111 -8.55 -1.24 -6.96
N LEU A 112 -7.54 -1.27 -6.09
CA LEU A 112 -6.53 -2.33 -6.08
C LEU A 112 -7.16 -3.70 -5.87
N LEU A 113 -8.06 -3.83 -4.89
CA LEU A 113 -8.76 -5.09 -4.64
C LEU A 113 -9.65 -5.48 -5.81
N ASN A 114 -10.32 -4.53 -6.44
CA ASN A 114 -11.13 -4.80 -7.62
C ASN A 114 -10.29 -5.33 -8.79
N MET A 115 -9.09 -4.78 -8.98
CA MET A 115 -8.17 -5.24 -10.03
C MET A 115 -7.60 -6.61 -9.73
N ILE A 116 -7.28 -6.89 -8.45
CA ILE A 116 -6.85 -8.22 -8.01
C ILE A 116 -7.95 -9.24 -8.32
N GLN A 117 -9.18 -8.92 -7.97
CA GLN A 117 -10.33 -9.80 -8.18
C GLN A 117 -10.60 -10.04 -9.66
N ALA A 118 -10.45 -9.02 -10.49
CA ALA A 118 -10.60 -9.10 -11.93
C ALA A 118 -9.39 -9.72 -12.63
N GLN A 119 -8.27 -9.88 -11.91
CA GLN A 119 -6.99 -10.37 -12.44
C GLN A 119 -6.47 -9.50 -13.60
N ASP A 120 -6.74 -8.20 -13.54
CA ASP A 120 -6.26 -7.24 -14.52
C ASP A 120 -4.86 -6.76 -14.14
N LEU A 121 -3.85 -7.53 -14.53
CA LEU A 121 -2.46 -7.31 -14.10
C LEU A 121 -1.88 -6.00 -14.62
N THR A 122 -2.26 -5.58 -15.82
CA THR A 122 -1.77 -4.32 -16.39
C THR A 122 -2.32 -3.12 -15.64
N ALA A 123 -3.63 -3.09 -15.38
CA ALA A 123 -4.25 -2.03 -14.60
C ALA A 123 -3.72 -1.99 -13.17
N LEU A 124 -3.49 -3.16 -12.57
CA LEU A 124 -2.94 -3.31 -11.23
C LEU A 124 -1.56 -2.65 -11.12
N GLU A 125 -0.67 -2.94 -12.07
CA GLU A 125 0.67 -2.35 -12.09
C GLU A 125 0.63 -0.83 -12.19
N LYS A 126 -0.21 -0.29 -13.07
CA LYS A 126 -0.36 1.16 -13.25
C LYS A 126 -0.88 1.84 -11.98
N LEU A 127 -1.85 1.21 -11.34
CA LEU A 127 -2.42 1.76 -10.10
C LEU A 127 -1.39 1.79 -8.98
N ILE A 128 -0.62 0.71 -8.80
CA ILE A 128 0.41 0.65 -7.76
C ILE A 128 1.48 1.71 -7.99
N MET A 129 1.93 1.87 -9.22
CA MET A 129 2.92 2.91 -9.55
C MET A 129 2.41 4.30 -9.17
N HIS A 130 1.17 4.63 -9.54
CA HIS A 130 0.55 5.91 -9.20
C HIS A 130 0.38 6.06 -7.69
N HIS A 131 -0.17 5.05 -7.03
CA HIS A 131 -0.47 5.07 -5.60
C HIS A 131 0.78 5.31 -4.76
N LEU A 132 1.91 4.72 -5.13
CA LEU A 132 3.16 4.87 -4.39
C LEU A 132 3.91 6.16 -4.72
N ASP A 133 3.65 6.76 -5.88
CA ASP A 133 4.29 8.03 -6.28
C ASP A 133 3.65 9.26 -5.63
N VAL A 134 2.33 9.26 -5.44
CA VAL A 134 1.60 10.43 -4.95
C VAL A 134 2.05 10.88 -3.56
N PRO A 135 2.17 9.98 -2.55
CA PRO A 135 2.64 10.41 -1.23
C PRO A 135 4.02 11.04 -1.26
N GLN A 136 4.92 10.51 -2.08
CA GLN A 136 6.27 11.05 -2.23
C GLN A 136 6.24 12.47 -2.78
N LYS A 137 5.45 12.72 -3.81
CA LYS A 137 5.30 14.04 -4.41
C LYS A 137 4.70 15.04 -3.44
N ILE A 138 3.67 14.64 -2.69
CA ILE A 138 3.05 15.51 -1.68
C ILE A 138 4.06 15.88 -0.61
N THR A 139 4.80 14.90 -0.10
CA THR A 139 5.81 15.14 0.94
C THR A 139 6.88 16.11 0.46
N LEU A 140 7.38 15.92 -0.77
CA LEU A 140 8.39 16.83 -1.34
C LEU A 140 7.86 18.25 -1.47
N SER A 141 6.58 18.43 -1.83
CA SER A 141 5.98 19.75 -1.93
C SER A 141 5.85 20.45 -0.58
N LEU A 142 5.68 19.70 0.51
CA LEU A 142 5.53 20.27 1.85
C LEU A 142 6.85 20.72 2.47
N ILE A 143 7.97 20.15 2.05
CA ILE A 143 9.29 20.51 2.59
C ILE A 143 10.03 21.54 1.74
N GLN A 144 9.47 21.91 0.61
CA GLN A 144 9.97 23.00 -0.22
C GLN A 144 9.28 24.31 0.11
#